data_d8556e8cfddb09b069c7f504881860ea
#
_entry.id   d8556e8cfddb09b069c7f504881860ea
#
_cell.length_a   1.000
_cell.length_b   1.000
_cell.length_c   1.000
_cell.angle_alpha   90.00
_cell.angle_beta   90.00
_cell.angle_gamma   90.00
#
_symmetry.space_group_name_H-M   'P 1'
#
loop_
_entity.id
_entity.type
_entity.pdbx_description
1 polymer ?
#
loop_
_entity_poly.entity_id
_entity_poly.type
_entity_poly.pdbx_seq_one_letter_code
_entity_poly.pdbx_strand_id
1 'polypeptide(L)'
;MNRLILLNGLPGVGKSTIARRYATEHPGTLLCDVDVLRTFIGGWRDDFEEAGARIRPAALGMIAGYLRESGDVVLPQLLARVSELEKFERAALDAGAEFVEVMLEAETDDAVRRFHRRDDGTDPWHPIVRSLVAEAGGDDVLRDYAARLRELVARRPGTRMVPSVADAADATYAAVLSAIGDVTTAAS
;
A
#
# COMPACT_ATOMS: atom_id res chain seq x y z
N MET A 1 5.52 19.59 -8.11
CA MET A 1 4.70 19.43 -6.88
C MET A 1 4.91 18.01 -6.42
N ASN A 2 5.27 17.79 -5.14
CA ASN A 2 5.51 16.45 -4.60
C ASN A 2 4.20 15.66 -4.51
N ARG A 3 4.28 14.33 -4.50
CA ARG A 3 3.11 13.45 -4.54
C ARG A 3 3.15 12.42 -3.41
N LEU A 4 1.99 12.16 -2.80
CA LEU A 4 1.75 10.94 -2.04
C LEU A 4 1.09 9.92 -2.96
N ILE A 5 1.80 8.87 -3.31
CA ILE A 5 1.32 7.78 -4.16
C ILE A 5 0.88 6.62 -3.26
N LEU A 6 -0.42 6.49 -3.06
CA LEU A 6 -0.99 5.34 -2.34
C LEU A 6 -1.16 4.16 -3.30
N LEU A 7 -0.48 3.05 -3.02
CA LEU A 7 -0.74 1.76 -3.65
C LEU A 7 -1.65 0.94 -2.73
N ASN A 8 -2.95 0.93 -3.02
CA ASN A 8 -3.97 0.21 -2.27
C ASN A 8 -4.31 -1.13 -2.94
N GLY A 9 -4.97 -2.02 -2.23
CA GLY A 9 -5.39 -3.34 -2.74
C GLY A 9 -5.26 -4.46 -1.71
N LEU A 10 -5.74 -5.64 -2.02
CA LEU A 10 -5.69 -6.81 -1.15
C LEU A 10 -4.25 -7.21 -0.76
N PRO A 11 -4.05 -7.93 0.35
CA PRO A 11 -2.82 -8.67 0.58
C PRO A 11 -2.53 -9.62 -0.60
N GLY A 12 -1.26 -9.74 -1.00
CA GLY A 12 -0.88 -10.61 -2.12
C GLY A 12 -0.85 -9.94 -3.51
N VAL A 13 -1.46 -8.76 -3.71
CA VAL A 13 -1.47 -8.09 -5.03
C VAL A 13 -0.15 -7.38 -5.40
N GLY A 14 0.91 -7.47 -4.60
CA GLY A 14 2.23 -6.95 -4.96
C GLY A 14 2.51 -5.48 -4.59
N LYS A 15 1.70 -4.82 -3.78
CA LYS A 15 1.88 -3.41 -3.36
C LYS A 15 3.30 -3.08 -2.93
N SER A 16 3.84 -3.81 -1.95
CA SER A 16 5.18 -3.55 -1.39
C SER A 16 6.29 -3.82 -2.42
N THR A 17 6.11 -4.79 -3.32
CA THR A 17 7.07 -5.07 -4.41
C THR A 17 7.14 -3.89 -5.38
N ILE A 18 5.99 -3.40 -5.83
CA ILE A 18 5.89 -2.25 -6.73
C ILE A 18 6.43 -0.98 -6.04
N ALA A 19 6.07 -0.74 -4.77
CA ALA A 19 6.53 0.42 -4.02
C ALA A 19 8.05 0.44 -3.81
N ARG A 20 8.66 -0.71 -3.46
CA ARG A 20 10.13 -0.83 -3.32
C ARG A 20 10.84 -0.55 -4.64
N ARG A 21 10.33 -1.11 -5.74
CA ARG A 21 10.86 -0.87 -7.07
C ARG A 21 10.74 0.62 -7.44
N TYR A 22 9.58 1.22 -7.24
CA TYR A 22 9.37 2.63 -7.52
C TYR A 22 10.36 3.52 -6.77
N ALA A 23 10.52 3.33 -5.46
CA ALA A 23 11.47 4.09 -4.66
C ALA A 23 12.93 3.88 -5.10
N THR A 24 13.28 2.68 -5.58
CA THR A 24 14.63 2.38 -6.11
C THR A 24 14.90 3.08 -7.43
N GLU A 25 13.92 3.10 -8.32
CA GLU A 25 14.06 3.69 -9.67
C GLU A 25 13.82 5.21 -9.69
N HIS A 26 13.26 5.79 -8.60
CA HIS A 26 13.03 7.23 -8.44
C HIS A 26 13.78 7.76 -7.21
N PRO A 27 15.09 8.06 -7.32
CA PRO A 27 15.90 8.57 -6.21
C PRO A 27 15.27 9.81 -5.56
N GLY A 28 15.24 9.84 -4.22
CA GLY A 28 14.58 10.89 -3.46
C GLY A 28 13.11 10.60 -3.15
N THR A 29 12.58 9.44 -3.55
CA THR A 29 11.26 8.99 -3.10
C THR A 29 11.34 8.26 -1.76
N LEU A 30 10.52 8.66 -0.79
CA LEU A 30 10.37 7.95 0.47
C LEU A 30 9.43 6.75 0.30
N LEU A 31 9.93 5.54 0.56
CA LEU A 31 9.07 4.37 0.78
C LEU A 31 8.55 4.38 2.23
N CYS A 32 7.28 4.69 2.40
CA CYS A 32 6.62 4.66 3.70
C CYS A 32 5.72 3.41 3.83
N ASP A 33 6.30 2.29 4.22
CA ASP A 33 5.55 1.06 4.52
C ASP A 33 5.21 1.03 6.02
N VAL A 34 3.93 1.22 6.36
CA VAL A 34 3.46 1.26 7.76
C VAL A 34 3.69 -0.06 8.49
N ASP A 35 3.69 -1.19 7.77
CA ASP A 35 3.95 -2.49 8.38
C ASP A 35 5.44 -2.64 8.76
N VAL A 36 6.36 -2.03 8.00
CA VAL A 36 7.76 -1.89 8.40
C VAL A 36 7.89 -1.00 9.64
N LEU A 37 7.27 0.18 9.62
CA LEU A 37 7.34 1.12 10.74
C LEU A 37 6.77 0.54 12.02
N ARG A 38 5.77 -0.31 11.93
CA ARG A 38 5.17 -1.04 13.05
C ARG A 38 6.21 -1.85 13.81
N THR A 39 7.19 -2.43 13.12
CA THR A 39 8.25 -3.24 13.75
C THR A 39 9.18 -2.44 14.67
N PHE A 40 9.14 -1.11 14.61
CA PHE A 40 9.91 -0.23 15.51
C PHE A 40 9.22 0.01 16.86
N ILE A 41 7.98 -0.41 17.02
CA ILE A 41 7.26 -0.35 18.30
C ILE A 41 7.67 -1.53 19.17
N GLY A 42 8.15 -1.27 20.38
CA GLY A 42 8.44 -2.35 21.36
C GLY A 42 7.20 -3.21 21.61
N GLY A 43 7.35 -4.54 21.60
CA GLY A 43 6.24 -5.46 21.78
C GLY A 43 5.29 -5.62 20.56
N TRP A 44 5.64 -5.14 19.39
CA TRP A 44 4.80 -5.18 18.20
C TRP A 44 4.32 -6.59 17.80
N ARG A 45 5.04 -7.63 18.21
CA ARG A 45 4.65 -9.03 17.94
C ARG A 45 3.53 -9.52 18.86
N ASP A 46 3.45 -8.96 20.05
CA ASP A 46 2.47 -9.39 21.07
C ASP A 46 1.09 -8.76 20.80
N ASP A 47 1.08 -7.54 20.28
CA ASP A 47 -0.14 -6.83 19.88
C ASP A 47 0.10 -6.05 18.56
N PHE A 48 -0.09 -6.78 17.47
CA PHE A 48 0.15 -6.27 16.11
C PHE A 48 -0.81 -5.14 15.72
N GLU A 49 -2.06 -5.22 16.15
CA GLU A 49 -3.07 -4.21 15.83
C GLU A 49 -2.81 -2.89 16.58
N GLU A 50 -2.53 -2.99 17.87
CA GLU A 50 -2.21 -1.83 18.70
C GLU A 50 -0.90 -1.16 18.25
N ALA A 51 0.13 -1.92 17.91
CA ALA A 51 1.36 -1.38 17.35
C ALA A 51 1.09 -0.60 16.06
N GLY A 52 0.18 -1.10 15.22
CA GLY A 52 -0.28 -0.41 14.01
C GLY A 52 -1.05 0.88 14.31
N ALA A 53 -1.90 0.88 15.33
CA ALA A 53 -2.62 2.08 15.76
C ALA A 53 -1.66 3.15 16.28
N ARG A 54 -0.67 2.75 17.08
CA ARG A 54 0.34 3.66 17.67
C ARG A 54 1.27 4.29 16.65
N ILE A 55 1.71 3.53 15.64
CA ILE A 55 2.67 4.04 14.64
C ILE A 55 2.03 4.95 13.58
N ARG A 56 0.74 4.79 13.31
CA ARG A 56 0.06 5.50 12.23
C ARG A 56 0.14 7.03 12.33
N PRO A 57 -0.05 7.67 13.51
CA PRO A 57 0.15 9.12 13.64
C PRO A 57 1.57 9.58 13.31
N ALA A 58 2.59 8.79 13.70
CA ALA A 58 3.98 9.07 13.36
C ALA A 58 4.24 8.93 11.85
N ALA A 59 3.68 7.91 11.21
CA ALA A 59 3.75 7.73 9.76
C ALA A 59 3.12 8.93 9.01
N LEU A 60 1.95 9.40 9.45
CA LEU A 60 1.31 10.59 8.87
C LEU A 60 2.18 11.84 9.02
N GLY A 61 2.80 12.04 10.20
CA GLY A 61 3.73 13.16 10.42
C GLY A 61 4.97 13.08 9.54
N MET A 62 5.56 11.88 9.40
CA MET A 62 6.69 11.63 8.53
C MET A 62 6.37 11.90 7.06
N ILE A 63 5.23 11.39 6.56
CA ILE A 63 4.74 11.63 5.20
C ILE A 63 4.60 13.15 4.97
N ALA A 64 3.85 13.84 5.83
CA ALA A 64 3.62 15.27 5.67
C ALA A 64 4.90 16.10 5.73
N GLY A 65 5.84 15.75 6.61
CA GLY A 65 7.15 16.40 6.70
C GLY A 65 7.97 16.19 5.44
N TYR A 66 8.04 14.94 4.96
CA TYR A 66 8.82 14.60 3.77
C TYR A 66 8.26 15.26 2.50
N LEU A 67 6.95 15.26 2.32
CA LEU A 67 6.27 15.90 1.19
C LEU A 67 6.53 17.40 1.12
N ARG A 68 6.62 18.09 2.27
CA ARG A 68 6.89 19.55 2.29
C ARG A 68 8.29 19.90 1.87
N GLU A 69 9.28 19.10 2.30
CA GLU A 69 10.69 19.53 2.29
C GLU A 69 11.55 18.77 1.27
N SER A 70 11.14 17.59 0.85
CA SER A 70 12.08 16.65 0.23
C SER A 70 11.63 16.08 -1.13
N GLY A 71 10.50 15.40 -1.20
CA GLY A 71 10.13 14.69 -2.43
C GLY A 71 8.84 13.88 -2.34
N ASP A 72 8.67 13.00 -3.30
CA ASP A 72 7.53 12.09 -3.37
C ASP A 72 7.57 11.03 -2.25
N VAL A 73 6.39 10.55 -1.89
CA VAL A 73 6.22 9.41 -0.97
C VAL A 73 5.41 8.33 -1.67
N VAL A 74 5.87 7.08 -1.60
CA VAL A 74 5.08 5.90 -2.01
C VAL A 74 4.68 5.11 -0.78
N LEU A 75 3.36 4.86 -0.66
CA LEU A 75 2.70 4.23 0.49
C LEU A 75 2.01 2.93 0.06
N PRO A 76 2.60 1.75 0.26
CA PRO A 76 1.92 0.47 0.03
C PRO A 76 1.07 0.10 1.26
N GLN A 77 -0.23 0.31 1.20
CA GLN A 77 -1.10 0.05 2.35
C GLN A 77 -2.47 -0.48 1.92
N LEU A 78 -3.01 -1.46 2.66
CA LEU A 78 -4.43 -1.82 2.57
C LEU A 78 -5.24 -0.80 3.38
N LEU A 79 -6.02 0.02 2.70
CA LEU A 79 -6.96 0.96 3.29
C LEU A 79 -8.37 0.68 2.75
N ALA A 80 -9.16 -0.06 3.51
CA ALA A 80 -10.52 -0.45 3.12
C ALA A 80 -11.61 0.45 3.75
N ARG A 81 -11.21 1.46 4.54
CA ARG A 81 -12.14 2.43 5.13
C ARG A 81 -11.83 3.83 4.58
N VAL A 82 -12.85 4.50 4.08
CA VAL A 82 -12.73 5.88 3.56
C VAL A 82 -12.11 6.81 4.60
N SER A 83 -12.55 6.75 5.85
CA SER A 83 -12.05 7.60 6.94
C SER A 83 -10.55 7.42 7.26
N GLU A 84 -10.00 6.22 7.04
CA GLU A 84 -8.56 5.99 7.21
C GLU A 84 -7.78 6.53 6.00
N LEU A 85 -8.29 6.31 4.80
CA LEU A 85 -7.68 6.81 3.57
C LEU A 85 -7.64 8.35 3.55
N GLU A 86 -8.73 9.00 3.94
CA GLU A 86 -8.84 10.46 4.02
C GLU A 86 -7.81 11.11 4.96
N LYS A 87 -7.31 10.39 5.97
CA LYS A 87 -6.23 10.89 6.83
C LYS A 87 -4.93 11.06 6.04
N PHE A 88 -4.60 10.11 5.18
CA PHE A 88 -3.41 10.19 4.33
C PHE A 88 -3.57 11.22 3.21
N GLU A 89 -4.75 11.26 2.59
CA GLU A 89 -5.09 12.28 1.60
C GLU A 89 -4.95 13.68 2.19
N ARG A 90 -5.54 13.94 3.36
CA ARG A 90 -5.43 15.22 4.05
C ARG A 90 -3.98 15.56 4.40
N ALA A 91 -3.20 14.58 4.89
CA ALA A 91 -1.78 14.81 5.20
C ALA A 91 -0.98 15.25 3.96
N ALA A 92 -1.30 14.73 2.77
CA ALA A 92 -0.69 15.16 1.52
C ALA A 92 -1.15 16.57 1.13
N LEU A 93 -2.44 16.84 1.14
CA LEU A 93 -3.01 18.14 0.76
C LEU A 93 -2.54 19.26 1.71
N ASP A 94 -2.53 19.03 3.02
CA ASP A 94 -2.04 19.97 4.02
C ASP A 94 -0.53 20.23 3.89
N ALA A 95 0.21 19.30 3.28
CA ALA A 95 1.62 19.47 2.92
C ALA A 95 1.83 20.20 1.58
N GLY A 96 0.77 20.58 0.87
CA GLY A 96 0.84 21.19 -0.46
C GLY A 96 1.23 20.21 -1.57
N ALA A 97 1.01 18.92 -1.35
CA ALA A 97 1.32 17.84 -2.29
C ALA A 97 0.06 17.30 -2.98
N GLU A 98 0.25 16.63 -4.11
CA GLU A 98 -0.82 15.87 -4.77
C GLU A 98 -1.02 14.52 -4.07
N PHE A 99 -2.28 14.10 -3.91
CA PHE A 99 -2.61 12.74 -3.50
C PHE A 99 -3.02 11.90 -4.72
N VAL A 100 -2.29 10.82 -4.96
CA VAL A 100 -2.52 9.91 -6.08
C VAL A 100 -2.90 8.55 -5.53
N GLU A 101 -4.14 8.12 -5.75
CA GLU A 101 -4.64 6.82 -5.32
C GLU A 101 -4.62 5.83 -6.48
N VAL A 102 -3.85 4.75 -6.32
CA VAL A 102 -3.78 3.62 -7.25
C VAL A 102 -4.32 2.37 -6.55
N MET A 103 -5.33 1.74 -7.14
CA MET A 103 -5.86 0.45 -6.69
C MET A 103 -5.27 -0.66 -7.54
N LEU A 104 -4.44 -1.51 -6.92
CA LEU A 104 -3.98 -2.75 -7.54
C LEU A 104 -5.07 -3.80 -7.43
N GLU A 105 -5.66 -4.17 -8.56
CA GLU A 105 -6.76 -5.10 -8.65
C GLU A 105 -6.30 -6.47 -9.16
N ALA A 106 -6.71 -7.52 -8.49
CA ALA A 106 -6.57 -8.90 -8.93
C ALA A 106 -7.88 -9.65 -8.67
N GLU A 107 -8.10 -10.75 -9.37
CA GLU A 107 -9.14 -11.69 -9.00
C GLU A 107 -8.99 -12.08 -7.52
N THR A 108 -10.09 -12.05 -6.76
CA THR A 108 -10.05 -12.23 -5.30
C THR A 108 -9.38 -13.53 -4.91
N ASP A 109 -9.75 -14.66 -5.56
CA ASP A 109 -9.18 -15.96 -5.25
C ASP A 109 -7.70 -16.06 -5.68
N ASP A 110 -7.27 -15.31 -6.69
CA ASP A 110 -5.86 -15.22 -7.06
C ASP A 110 -5.05 -14.44 -6.01
N ALA A 111 -5.58 -13.32 -5.52
CA ALA A 111 -4.94 -12.56 -4.44
C ALA A 111 -4.82 -13.40 -3.16
N VAL A 112 -5.86 -14.17 -2.81
CA VAL A 112 -5.87 -15.11 -1.67
C VAL A 112 -4.79 -16.18 -1.86
N ARG A 113 -4.72 -16.82 -3.03
CA ARG A 113 -3.66 -17.80 -3.32
C ARG A 113 -2.27 -17.19 -3.18
N ARG A 114 -2.05 -15.99 -3.71
CA ARG A 114 -0.77 -15.26 -3.60
C ARG A 114 -0.43 -14.87 -2.17
N PHE A 115 -1.42 -14.50 -1.37
CA PHE A 115 -1.25 -14.23 0.05
C PHE A 115 -0.70 -15.44 0.80
N HIS A 116 -1.26 -16.64 0.57
CA HIS A 116 -0.79 -17.88 1.21
C HIS A 116 0.55 -18.39 0.68
N ARG A 117 0.89 -18.11 -0.58
CA ARG A 117 2.16 -18.51 -1.20
C ARG A 117 3.35 -17.63 -0.81
N ARG A 118 3.09 -16.53 -0.13
CA ARG A 118 4.14 -15.56 0.21
C ARG A 118 5.16 -16.19 1.14
N ASP A 119 6.46 -16.04 0.78
CA ASP A 119 7.56 -16.51 1.60
C ASP A 119 7.66 -15.71 2.91
N ASP A 120 7.80 -16.42 4.04
CA ASP A 120 7.89 -15.84 5.38
C ASP A 120 9.24 -15.16 5.65
N GLY A 121 10.24 -15.40 4.80
CA GLY A 121 11.59 -14.92 5.01
C GLY A 121 11.82 -13.44 4.72
N THR A 122 10.92 -12.81 3.95
CA THR A 122 11.15 -11.44 3.46
C THR A 122 10.68 -10.36 4.44
N ASP A 123 9.53 -10.56 5.07
CA ASP A 123 8.92 -9.56 5.95
C ASP A 123 8.45 -10.23 7.26
N PRO A 124 9.01 -9.84 8.42
CA PRO A 124 8.81 -10.55 9.70
C PRO A 124 7.40 -10.49 10.26
N TRP A 125 6.53 -9.65 9.71
CA TRP A 125 5.12 -9.54 10.10
C TRP A 125 4.18 -10.48 9.32
N HIS A 126 4.60 -11.07 8.20
CA HIS A 126 3.73 -11.93 7.39
C HIS A 126 3.16 -13.13 8.15
N PRO A 127 3.95 -13.87 8.94
CA PRO A 127 3.40 -14.96 9.74
C PRO A 127 2.32 -14.50 10.70
N ILE A 128 2.50 -13.33 11.33
CA ILE A 128 1.53 -12.75 12.24
C ILE A 128 0.24 -12.39 11.52
N VAL A 129 0.35 -11.72 10.37
CA VAL A 129 -0.83 -11.35 9.55
C VAL A 129 -1.58 -12.60 9.09
N ARG A 130 -0.88 -13.69 8.71
CA ARG A 130 -1.54 -14.97 8.38
C ARG A 130 -2.29 -15.57 9.58
N SER A 131 -1.69 -15.55 10.77
CA SER A 131 -2.34 -16.02 11.99
C SER A 131 -3.61 -15.21 12.28
N LEU A 132 -3.51 -13.88 12.23
CA LEU A 132 -4.66 -12.98 12.43
C LEU A 132 -5.78 -13.22 11.42
N VAL A 133 -5.44 -13.40 10.14
CA VAL A 133 -6.43 -13.73 9.10
C VAL A 133 -7.08 -15.08 9.39
N ALA A 134 -6.31 -16.11 9.78
CA ALA A 134 -6.84 -17.44 10.10
C ALA A 134 -7.79 -17.39 11.31
N GLU A 135 -7.41 -16.66 12.37
CA GLU A 135 -8.20 -16.49 13.59
C GLU A 135 -9.48 -15.68 13.36
N ALA A 136 -9.44 -14.70 12.45
CA ALA A 136 -10.59 -13.84 12.15
C ALA A 136 -11.62 -14.46 11.18
N GLY A 137 -11.36 -15.65 10.64
CA GLY A 137 -12.27 -16.35 9.71
C GLY A 137 -11.64 -16.81 8.40
N GLY A 138 -10.31 -16.74 8.29
CA GLY A 138 -9.57 -17.25 7.13
C GLY A 138 -9.81 -16.43 5.86
N ASP A 139 -9.98 -17.14 4.74
CA ASP A 139 -10.11 -16.52 3.41
C ASP A 139 -11.35 -15.62 3.28
N ASP A 140 -12.38 -15.84 4.08
CA ASP A 140 -13.60 -15.01 4.05
C ASP A 140 -13.30 -13.57 4.48
N VAL A 141 -12.37 -13.37 5.41
CA VAL A 141 -11.90 -12.02 5.79
C VAL A 141 -11.26 -11.30 4.60
N LEU A 142 -10.50 -12.01 3.78
CA LEU A 142 -9.88 -11.43 2.58
C LEU A 142 -10.94 -11.10 1.51
N ARG A 143 -11.97 -11.94 1.39
CA ARG A 143 -13.13 -11.68 0.51
C ARG A 143 -13.94 -10.47 0.98
N ASP A 144 -14.12 -10.32 2.29
CA ASP A 144 -14.77 -9.14 2.88
C ASP A 144 -13.95 -7.87 2.61
N TYR A 145 -12.62 -7.91 2.72
CA TYR A 145 -11.78 -6.78 2.32
C TYR A 145 -11.92 -6.46 0.83
N ALA A 146 -12.01 -7.47 -0.04
CA ALA A 146 -12.25 -7.25 -1.47
C ALA A 146 -13.58 -6.54 -1.74
N ALA A 147 -14.64 -6.93 -1.04
CA ALA A 147 -15.94 -6.26 -1.13
C ALA A 147 -15.87 -4.79 -0.68
N ARG A 148 -15.23 -4.53 0.47
CA ARG A 148 -15.04 -3.16 1.00
C ARG A 148 -14.19 -2.29 0.09
N LEU A 149 -13.15 -2.84 -0.54
CA LEU A 149 -12.33 -2.10 -1.50
C LEU A 149 -13.14 -1.72 -2.75
N ARG A 150 -14.01 -2.61 -3.25
CA ARG A 150 -14.92 -2.29 -4.36
C ARG A 150 -15.90 -1.17 -4.01
N GLU A 151 -16.47 -1.21 -2.80
CA GLU A 151 -17.33 -0.13 -2.30
C GLU A 151 -16.56 1.20 -2.13
N LEU A 152 -15.31 1.14 -1.68
CA LEU A 152 -14.44 2.31 -1.55
C LEU A 152 -14.20 2.94 -2.92
N VAL A 153 -13.81 2.14 -3.91
CA VAL A 153 -13.57 2.63 -5.29
C VAL A 153 -14.84 3.25 -5.88
N ALA A 154 -16.01 2.64 -5.65
CA ALA A 154 -17.27 3.19 -6.13
C ALA A 154 -17.59 4.60 -5.58
N ARG A 155 -17.05 4.94 -4.40
CA ARG A 155 -17.19 6.27 -3.78
C ARG A 155 -16.06 7.24 -4.13
N ARG A 156 -15.04 6.77 -4.83
CA ARG A 156 -13.82 7.53 -5.15
C ARG A 156 -13.50 7.46 -6.64
N PRO A 157 -14.21 8.25 -7.47
CA PRO A 157 -14.06 8.18 -8.93
C PRO A 157 -12.68 8.60 -9.45
N GLY A 158 -11.84 9.23 -8.61
CA GLY A 158 -10.46 9.57 -8.93
C GLY A 158 -9.46 8.43 -8.72
N THR A 159 -9.88 7.29 -8.17
CA THR A 159 -9.02 6.11 -7.97
C THR A 159 -8.58 5.54 -9.33
N ARG A 160 -7.28 5.38 -9.50
CA ARG A 160 -6.68 4.83 -10.72
C ARG A 160 -6.58 3.31 -10.60
N MET A 161 -7.36 2.59 -11.39
CA MET A 161 -7.39 1.12 -11.36
C MET A 161 -6.25 0.54 -12.18
N VAL A 162 -5.47 -0.35 -11.59
CA VAL A 162 -4.35 -1.04 -12.25
C VAL A 162 -4.47 -2.53 -12.03
N PRO A 163 -4.55 -3.34 -13.10
CA PRO A 163 -4.58 -4.79 -12.97
C PRO A 163 -3.24 -5.33 -12.45
N SER A 164 -3.32 -6.20 -11.44
CA SER A 164 -2.18 -6.93 -10.91
C SER A 164 -2.27 -8.41 -11.31
N VAL A 165 -1.49 -8.80 -12.29
CA VAL A 165 -1.45 -10.16 -12.81
C VAL A 165 -0.33 -10.95 -12.11
N ALA A 166 -0.62 -12.22 -11.79
CA ALA A 166 0.40 -13.14 -11.25
C ALA A 166 1.58 -13.27 -12.22
N ASP A 167 2.78 -13.33 -11.66
CA ASP A 167 4.04 -13.52 -12.40
C ASP A 167 4.34 -12.47 -13.49
N ALA A 168 3.58 -11.35 -13.49
CA ALA A 168 3.74 -10.23 -14.42
C ALA A 168 4.04 -8.90 -13.70
N ALA A 169 4.98 -8.92 -12.75
CA ALA A 169 5.35 -7.75 -11.94
C ALA A 169 5.80 -6.56 -12.79
N ASP A 170 6.52 -6.81 -13.90
CA ASP A 170 6.96 -5.77 -14.82
C ASP A 170 5.80 -5.08 -15.52
N ALA A 171 4.82 -5.85 -15.99
CA ALA A 171 3.62 -5.30 -16.62
C ALA A 171 2.77 -4.49 -15.62
N THR A 172 2.60 -5.00 -14.40
CA THR A 172 1.91 -4.28 -13.33
C THR A 172 2.64 -2.97 -12.99
N TYR A 173 3.97 -3.00 -12.90
CA TYR A 173 4.77 -1.81 -12.62
C TYR A 173 4.64 -0.75 -13.73
N ALA A 174 4.76 -1.16 -15.01
CA ALA A 174 4.59 -0.28 -16.15
C ALA A 174 3.18 0.37 -16.17
N ALA A 175 2.14 -0.41 -15.82
CA ALA A 175 0.79 0.11 -15.72
C ALA A 175 0.63 1.11 -14.57
N VAL A 176 1.31 0.90 -13.43
CA VAL A 176 1.35 1.88 -12.33
C VAL A 176 2.02 3.16 -12.78
N LEU A 177 3.20 3.11 -13.43
CA LEU A 177 3.88 4.31 -13.94
C LEU A 177 2.98 5.08 -14.91
N SER A 178 2.34 4.41 -15.84
CA SER A 178 1.37 5.03 -16.74
C SER A 178 0.20 5.66 -15.99
N ALA A 179 -0.33 4.97 -14.98
CA ALA A 179 -1.45 5.45 -14.18
C ALA A 179 -1.09 6.70 -13.37
N ILE A 180 0.12 6.82 -12.83
CA ILE A 180 0.56 8.00 -12.07
C ILE A 180 1.12 9.13 -12.93
N GLY A 181 1.20 8.93 -14.25
CA GLY A 181 1.71 9.93 -15.20
C GLY A 181 3.24 9.95 -15.35
N ASP A 182 3.94 8.95 -14.82
CA ASP A 182 5.38 8.77 -15.02
C ASP A 182 5.61 7.96 -16.31
N VAL A 183 6.06 8.61 -17.34
CA VAL A 183 6.43 7.94 -18.60
C VAL A 183 7.79 7.29 -18.40
N THR A 184 7.86 5.97 -18.59
CA THR A 184 9.16 5.29 -18.67
C THR A 184 9.92 5.85 -19.87
N THR A 185 10.90 6.70 -19.61
CA THR A 185 11.89 7.02 -20.64
C THR A 185 12.69 5.75 -20.85
N ALA A 186 12.39 4.99 -21.90
CA ALA A 186 13.21 3.86 -22.30
C ALA A 186 14.63 4.40 -22.46
N ALA A 187 15.55 3.90 -21.64
CA ALA A 187 16.97 4.18 -21.79
C ALA A 187 17.41 3.68 -23.16
N SER A 188 17.82 4.62 -24.01
CA SER A 188 18.46 4.34 -25.29
C SER A 188 19.87 3.82 -25.08
#